data_e2a0c9f415729de8b17444a0c9b64f10
#
_entry.id   e2a0c9f415729de8b17444a0c9b64f10
#
_cell.length_a   1.000
_cell.length_b   1.000
_cell.length_c   1.000
_cell.angle_alpha   90.00
_cell.angle_beta   90.00
_cell.angle_gamma   90.00
#
_symmetry.space_group_name_H-M   'P 1'
#
loop_
_entity.id
_entity.type
_entity.pdbx_description
1 polymer ?
#
loop_
_entity_poly.entity_id
_entity_poly.type
_entity_poly.pdbx_seq_one_letter_code
_entity_poly.pdbx_strand_id
1 'polypeptide(L)'
;VVSRILISLRRSSVSLKRKIRMRELRIVYMGTPDFAVYPLQKLLEAGYKVVAVVTNPDKPAGRGQKIQESPVKKFAVEKGIPVLQPERFRDERFLEELRAFQADLQLVVAFKMLPEVVWNMPPLGTVNLHASLLPDYRGAAPINWAIMNGERCSGVTTFLLKHEIDTGNLIFQERVEIGPNMTAGELHDQLMYTGADLLVKTVEAMTVGNYPLQDQAGLLAGREPKHAPKIFKEDMKVDWTLDLDTIFNHIRGLSPFPTAWTEFRNKKTGETVSLKIFETERIVKEHGKEVGLSTDNKTYLDVLVEGGIIRIKELQLSGKKRMKTEEFLRGFHIEDYSL
;
A
#
# COMPACT_ATOMS: atom_id res chain seq x y z
N VAL A 1 -14.49 -28.94 -43.31
CA VAL A 1 -13.41 -29.49 -42.46
C VAL A 1 -12.13 -28.69 -42.68
N VAL A 2 -11.70 -28.43 -43.91
CA VAL A 2 -10.44 -27.71 -44.25
C VAL A 2 -10.43 -26.27 -43.67
N SER A 3 -11.56 -25.54 -43.72
CA SER A 3 -11.66 -24.18 -43.19
C SER A 3 -11.49 -24.10 -41.69
N ARG A 4 -11.96 -25.10 -40.91
CA ARG A 4 -11.78 -25.15 -39.45
C ARG A 4 -10.33 -25.42 -39.04
N ILE A 5 -9.61 -26.25 -39.80
CA ILE A 5 -8.18 -26.54 -39.55
C ILE A 5 -7.32 -25.31 -39.83
N LEU A 6 -7.58 -24.59 -40.92
CA LEU A 6 -6.86 -23.35 -41.27
C LEU A 6 -7.08 -22.23 -40.22
N ILE A 7 -8.29 -22.11 -39.68
CA ILE A 7 -8.58 -21.16 -38.61
C ILE A 7 -7.88 -21.55 -37.31
N SER A 8 -7.83 -22.85 -36.98
CA SER A 8 -7.11 -23.36 -35.80
C SER A 8 -5.61 -23.12 -35.90
N LEU A 9 -5.00 -23.40 -37.06
CA LEU A 9 -3.58 -23.20 -37.32
C LEU A 9 -3.19 -21.70 -37.30
N ARG A 10 -4.04 -20.81 -37.81
CA ARG A 10 -3.82 -19.34 -37.72
C ARG A 10 -3.93 -18.85 -36.28
N ARG A 11 -4.91 -19.35 -35.49
CA ARG A 11 -5.04 -19.00 -34.06
C ARG A 11 -3.87 -19.51 -33.24
N SER A 12 -3.38 -20.73 -33.49
CA SER A 12 -2.20 -21.27 -32.79
C SER A 12 -0.91 -20.54 -33.18
N SER A 13 -0.70 -20.17 -34.46
CA SER A 13 0.46 -19.43 -34.90
C SER A 13 0.50 -17.98 -34.37
N VAL A 14 -0.66 -17.32 -34.28
CA VAL A 14 -0.79 -15.99 -33.66
C VAL A 14 -0.54 -16.09 -32.15
N SER A 15 -1.07 -17.11 -31.48
CA SER A 15 -0.81 -17.37 -30.05
C SER A 15 0.68 -17.67 -29.78
N LEU A 16 1.34 -18.45 -30.66
CA LEU A 16 2.75 -18.76 -30.53
C LEU A 16 3.64 -17.54 -30.78
N LYS A 17 3.37 -16.75 -31.81
CA LYS A 17 4.06 -15.49 -32.09
C LYS A 17 3.87 -14.48 -30.94
N ARG A 18 2.65 -14.40 -30.36
CA ARG A 18 2.35 -13.59 -29.18
C ARG A 18 3.16 -14.04 -27.96
N LYS A 19 3.24 -15.35 -27.67
CA LYS A 19 4.07 -15.91 -26.60
C LYS A 19 5.57 -15.63 -26.77
N ILE A 20 6.08 -15.76 -28.02
CA ILE A 20 7.48 -15.45 -28.33
C ILE A 20 7.75 -13.97 -28.09
N ARG A 21 6.88 -13.06 -28.58
CA ARG A 21 7.03 -11.61 -28.42
C ARG A 21 6.94 -11.18 -26.95
N MET A 22 6.08 -11.81 -26.13
CA MET A 22 6.00 -11.54 -24.69
C MET A 22 7.29 -11.93 -23.95
N ARG A 23 7.98 -12.98 -24.36
CA ARG A 23 9.26 -13.42 -23.77
C ARG A 23 10.45 -12.52 -24.15
N GLU A 24 10.35 -11.75 -25.21
CA GLU A 24 11.39 -10.85 -25.67
C GLU A 24 11.33 -9.48 -24.97
N LEU A 25 10.16 -9.07 -24.41
CA LEU A 25 9.98 -7.80 -23.71
C LEU A 25 10.91 -7.72 -22.49
N ARG A 26 11.80 -6.74 -22.50
CA ARG A 26 12.79 -6.50 -21.45
C ARG A 26 12.22 -5.50 -20.42
N ILE A 27 12.00 -5.95 -19.21
CA ILE A 27 11.37 -5.18 -18.15
C ILE A 27 12.39 -4.85 -17.06
N VAL A 28 12.49 -3.59 -16.67
CA VAL A 28 13.08 -3.19 -15.39
C VAL A 28 11.96 -2.98 -14.39
N TYR A 29 12.09 -3.62 -13.23
CA TYR A 29 11.11 -3.52 -12.14
C TYR A 29 11.65 -2.67 -10.99
N MET A 30 10.87 -1.73 -10.47
CA MET A 30 11.25 -0.82 -9.38
C MET A 30 10.28 -0.96 -8.21
N GLY A 31 10.78 -1.37 -7.06
CA GLY A 31 9.97 -1.57 -5.86
C GLY A 31 10.82 -1.77 -4.62
N THR A 32 10.22 -1.63 -3.43
CA THR A 32 10.95 -1.79 -2.18
C THR A 32 10.22 -2.66 -1.15
N PRO A 33 8.97 -2.35 -0.71
CA PRO A 33 8.28 -3.08 0.36
C PRO A 33 7.70 -4.42 -0.11
N ASP A 34 7.16 -5.18 0.84
CA ASP A 34 6.49 -6.47 0.60
C ASP A 34 5.39 -6.37 -0.46
N PHE A 35 4.64 -5.27 -0.51
CA PHE A 35 3.63 -5.01 -1.53
C PHE A 35 4.16 -5.17 -2.96
N ALA A 36 5.44 -4.86 -3.19
CA ALA A 36 6.07 -4.95 -4.51
C ALA A 36 6.65 -6.34 -4.83
N VAL A 37 6.67 -7.29 -3.88
CA VAL A 37 7.23 -8.63 -4.11
C VAL A 37 6.27 -9.50 -4.93
N TYR A 38 5.00 -9.57 -4.52
CA TYR A 38 4.02 -10.43 -5.18
C TYR A 38 3.74 -10.05 -6.65
N PRO A 39 3.58 -8.75 -7.01
CA PRO A 39 3.50 -8.35 -8.42
C PRO A 39 4.73 -8.74 -9.25
N LEU A 40 5.94 -8.63 -8.69
CA LEU A 40 7.16 -9.09 -9.35
C LEU A 40 7.15 -10.62 -9.58
N GLN A 41 6.75 -11.38 -8.56
CA GLN A 41 6.61 -12.83 -8.67
C GLN A 41 5.62 -13.21 -9.79
N LYS A 42 4.45 -12.57 -9.84
CA LYS A 42 3.43 -12.82 -10.86
C LYS A 42 3.90 -12.54 -12.28
N LEU A 43 4.69 -11.49 -12.48
CA LEU A 43 5.31 -11.21 -13.78
C LEU A 43 6.25 -12.34 -14.22
N LEU A 44 7.08 -12.87 -13.32
CA LEU A 44 7.98 -13.97 -13.61
C LEU A 44 7.21 -15.27 -13.89
N GLU A 45 6.16 -15.57 -13.10
CA GLU A 45 5.27 -16.73 -13.32
C GLU A 45 4.54 -16.65 -14.67
N ALA A 46 4.16 -15.44 -15.10
CA ALA A 46 3.59 -15.20 -16.42
C ALA A 46 4.60 -15.31 -17.57
N GLY A 47 5.88 -15.52 -17.27
CA GLY A 47 6.96 -15.73 -18.23
C GLY A 47 7.58 -14.45 -18.79
N TYR A 48 7.34 -13.30 -18.17
CA TYR A 48 7.97 -12.04 -18.56
C TYR A 48 9.44 -11.99 -18.12
N LYS A 49 10.27 -11.35 -18.95
CA LYS A 49 11.72 -11.20 -18.71
C LYS A 49 11.97 -9.92 -17.91
N VAL A 50 12.15 -10.05 -16.60
CA VAL A 50 12.65 -8.97 -15.76
C VAL A 50 14.18 -9.00 -15.82
N VAL A 51 14.76 -7.98 -16.46
CA VAL A 51 16.22 -7.91 -16.72
C VAL A 51 17.00 -7.29 -15.59
N ALA A 52 16.36 -6.45 -14.77
CA ALA A 52 16.92 -5.88 -13.55
C ALA A 52 15.82 -5.42 -12.60
N VAL A 53 16.17 -5.35 -11.32
CA VAL A 53 15.36 -4.76 -10.26
C VAL A 53 16.07 -3.54 -9.69
N VAL A 54 15.33 -2.45 -9.48
CA VAL A 54 15.81 -1.27 -8.77
C VAL A 54 15.09 -1.17 -7.44
N THR A 55 15.83 -1.08 -6.35
CA THR A 55 15.28 -0.96 -4.99
C THR A 55 16.08 0.03 -4.15
N ASN A 56 15.55 0.39 -2.98
CA ASN A 56 16.27 1.28 -2.09
C ASN A 56 17.58 0.64 -1.58
N PRO A 57 18.63 1.45 -1.30
CA PRO A 57 19.82 0.98 -0.61
C PRO A 57 19.49 0.29 0.72
N ASP A 58 20.32 -0.69 1.09
CA ASP A 58 20.23 -1.32 2.39
C ASP A 58 20.49 -0.30 3.50
N LYS A 59 19.73 -0.40 4.56
CA LYS A 59 19.84 0.54 5.69
C LYS A 59 19.96 -0.21 7.01
N PRO A 60 20.77 0.29 7.95
CA PRO A 60 20.70 -0.19 9.32
C PRO A 60 19.30 0.01 9.88
N ALA A 61 18.72 -1.01 10.48
CA ALA A 61 17.39 -0.94 11.10
C ALA A 61 17.28 -1.82 12.34
N GLY A 62 16.34 -1.48 13.22
CA GLY A 62 16.04 -2.21 14.44
C GLY A 62 17.05 -2.01 15.58
N ARG A 63 16.81 -2.71 16.69
CA ARG A 63 17.74 -2.73 17.83
C ARG A 63 19.02 -3.45 17.42
N GLY A 64 20.17 -2.75 17.50
CA GLY A 64 21.48 -3.27 17.07
C GLY A 64 21.89 -2.92 15.65
N GLN A 65 21.11 -2.08 14.92
CA GLN A 65 21.46 -1.50 13.60
C GLN A 65 21.99 -2.54 12.59
N LYS A 66 21.40 -3.72 12.54
CA LYS A 66 21.71 -4.71 11.51
C LYS A 66 21.27 -4.19 10.13
N ILE A 67 22.14 -4.36 9.14
CA ILE A 67 21.81 -4.02 7.75
C ILE A 67 20.59 -4.86 7.33
N GLN A 68 19.51 -4.16 6.93
CA GLN A 68 18.31 -4.81 6.41
C GLN A 68 18.18 -4.57 4.92
N GLU A 69 18.11 -5.67 4.20
CA GLU A 69 17.80 -5.70 2.78
C GLU A 69 16.29 -5.53 2.56
N SER A 70 15.91 -4.86 1.48
CA SER A 70 14.50 -4.76 1.12
C SER A 70 13.92 -6.13 0.75
N PRO A 71 12.61 -6.37 0.98
CA PRO A 71 11.92 -7.58 0.54
C PRO A 71 12.11 -7.86 -0.96
N VAL A 72 12.01 -6.83 -1.79
CA VAL A 72 12.21 -6.94 -3.24
C VAL A 72 13.65 -7.35 -3.58
N LYS A 73 14.67 -6.82 -2.88
CA LYS A 73 16.07 -7.25 -3.08
C LYS A 73 16.24 -8.73 -2.78
N LYS A 74 15.77 -9.19 -1.62
CA LYS A 74 15.87 -10.60 -1.22
C LYS A 74 15.27 -11.51 -2.27
N PHE A 75 14.07 -11.19 -2.73
CA PHE A 75 13.39 -11.95 -3.77
C PHE A 75 14.13 -11.92 -5.11
N ALA A 76 14.62 -10.76 -5.55
CA ALA A 76 15.37 -10.64 -6.80
C ALA A 76 16.67 -11.45 -6.78
N VAL A 77 17.42 -11.39 -5.67
CA VAL A 77 18.65 -12.20 -5.49
C VAL A 77 18.34 -13.70 -5.52
N GLU A 78 17.28 -14.15 -4.84
CA GLU A 78 16.83 -15.56 -4.89
C GLU A 78 16.53 -16.03 -6.32
N LYS A 79 15.94 -15.14 -7.14
CA LYS A 79 15.62 -15.42 -8.54
C LYS A 79 16.77 -15.17 -9.53
N GLY A 80 17.95 -14.77 -9.05
CA GLY A 80 19.12 -14.48 -9.89
C GLY A 80 18.94 -13.24 -10.78
N ILE A 81 18.10 -12.29 -10.38
CA ILE A 81 17.84 -11.05 -11.12
C ILE A 81 18.85 -9.99 -10.63
N PRO A 82 19.55 -9.28 -11.55
CA PRO A 82 20.43 -8.17 -11.20
C PRO A 82 19.69 -7.09 -10.38
N VAL A 83 20.35 -6.58 -9.31
CA VAL A 83 19.77 -5.58 -8.40
C VAL A 83 20.60 -4.29 -8.45
N LEU A 84 19.93 -3.18 -8.70
CA LEU A 84 20.48 -1.83 -8.63
C LEU A 84 19.95 -1.12 -7.38
N GLN A 85 20.84 -0.48 -6.62
CA GLN A 85 20.49 0.23 -5.37
C GLN A 85 21.05 1.65 -5.36
N PRO A 86 20.57 2.56 -6.23
CA PRO A 86 21.10 3.90 -6.32
C PRO A 86 20.78 4.73 -5.07
N GLU A 87 21.77 5.42 -4.53
CA GLU A 87 21.55 6.46 -3.52
C GLU A 87 20.90 7.70 -4.15
N ARG A 88 21.32 8.03 -5.37
CA ARG A 88 20.83 9.16 -6.15
C ARG A 88 20.46 8.72 -7.56
N PHE A 89 19.22 8.97 -7.98
CA PHE A 89 18.74 8.60 -9.32
C PHE A 89 19.37 9.39 -10.48
N ARG A 90 20.03 10.51 -10.19
CA ARG A 90 20.71 11.34 -11.21
C ARG A 90 22.21 11.05 -11.27
N ASP A 91 22.68 10.03 -10.57
CA ASP A 91 24.06 9.56 -10.65
C ASP A 91 24.32 8.99 -12.05
N GLU A 92 25.37 9.48 -12.71
CA GLU A 92 25.65 9.09 -14.10
C GLU A 92 25.97 7.61 -14.23
N ARG A 93 26.72 7.04 -13.28
CA ARG A 93 27.03 5.59 -13.25
C ARG A 93 25.76 4.76 -13.16
N PHE A 94 24.82 5.14 -12.30
CA PHE A 94 23.53 4.46 -12.21
C PHE A 94 22.75 4.55 -13.51
N LEU A 95 22.72 5.72 -14.15
CA LEU A 95 22.02 5.91 -15.41
C LEU A 95 22.63 5.11 -16.54
N GLU A 96 23.95 4.98 -16.58
CA GLU A 96 24.65 4.13 -17.55
C GLU A 96 24.35 2.64 -17.31
N GLU A 97 24.42 2.17 -16.07
CA GLU A 97 24.05 0.81 -15.69
C GLU A 97 22.60 0.49 -16.06
N LEU A 98 21.68 1.42 -15.80
CA LEU A 98 20.26 1.24 -16.13
C LEU A 98 20.03 1.19 -17.64
N ARG A 99 20.67 2.06 -18.43
CA ARG A 99 20.62 2.05 -19.91
C ARG A 99 21.16 0.75 -20.51
N ALA A 100 22.22 0.18 -19.91
CA ALA A 100 22.82 -1.06 -20.37
C ALA A 100 21.88 -2.26 -20.37
N PHE A 101 20.83 -2.24 -19.52
CA PHE A 101 19.78 -3.26 -19.52
C PHE A 101 18.85 -3.16 -20.75
N GLN A 102 18.86 -2.06 -21.50
CA GLN A 102 18.04 -1.87 -22.72
C GLN A 102 16.58 -2.27 -22.47
N ALA A 103 15.99 -1.75 -21.39
CA ALA A 103 14.62 -2.04 -21.04
C ALA A 103 13.64 -1.43 -22.06
N ASP A 104 12.65 -2.21 -22.48
CA ASP A 104 11.55 -1.74 -23.31
C ASP A 104 10.48 -1.05 -22.47
N LEU A 105 10.33 -1.48 -21.23
CA LEU A 105 9.30 -1.05 -20.26
C LEU A 105 9.89 -0.98 -18.86
N GLN A 106 9.52 0.03 -18.10
CA GLN A 106 9.76 0.07 -16.66
C GLN A 106 8.44 -0.07 -15.90
N LEU A 107 8.46 -0.83 -14.79
CA LEU A 107 7.33 -1.01 -13.89
C LEU A 107 7.70 -0.51 -12.52
N VAL A 108 6.85 0.30 -11.93
CA VAL A 108 7.04 0.89 -10.60
C VAL A 108 5.92 0.44 -9.67
N VAL A 109 6.27 -0.12 -8.54
CA VAL A 109 5.32 -0.58 -7.52
C VAL A 109 5.83 -0.18 -6.15
N ALA A 110 5.08 0.66 -5.43
CA ALA A 110 5.43 1.13 -4.09
C ALA A 110 6.89 1.60 -3.99
N PHE A 111 7.23 2.59 -4.78
CA PHE A 111 8.58 3.12 -4.88
C PHE A 111 8.60 4.65 -4.72
N LYS A 112 9.77 5.22 -4.50
CA LYS A 112 9.94 6.67 -4.39
C LYS A 112 9.82 7.35 -5.75
N MET A 113 9.56 8.64 -5.73
CA MET A 113 9.44 9.47 -6.95
C MET A 113 10.72 9.37 -7.79
N LEU A 114 10.53 9.17 -9.10
CA LEU A 114 11.60 9.06 -10.08
C LEU A 114 11.78 10.39 -10.86
N PRO A 115 13.00 10.82 -11.11
CA PRO A 115 13.24 11.93 -12.02
C PRO A 115 12.98 11.54 -13.49
N GLU A 116 12.68 12.53 -14.32
CA GLU A 116 12.33 12.31 -15.73
C GLU A 116 13.39 11.50 -16.48
N VAL A 117 14.67 11.76 -16.25
CA VAL A 117 15.78 11.04 -16.88
C VAL A 117 15.73 9.52 -16.66
N VAL A 118 15.03 9.06 -15.62
CA VAL A 118 14.82 7.64 -15.34
C VAL A 118 13.51 7.14 -15.92
N TRP A 119 12.37 7.78 -15.60
CA TRP A 119 11.07 7.25 -16.01
C TRP A 119 10.77 7.44 -17.51
N ASN A 120 11.42 8.39 -18.18
CA ASN A 120 11.27 8.61 -19.63
C ASN A 120 12.31 7.83 -20.47
N MET A 121 13.09 6.93 -19.85
CA MET A 121 14.16 6.20 -20.53
C MET A 121 13.65 5.10 -21.47
N PRO A 122 12.69 4.23 -21.10
CA PRO A 122 12.28 3.12 -21.94
C PRO A 122 11.27 3.55 -23.02
N PRO A 123 11.33 2.94 -24.23
CA PRO A 123 10.49 3.34 -25.37
C PRO A 123 8.99 3.11 -25.16
N LEU A 124 8.58 2.14 -24.33
CA LEU A 124 7.18 1.92 -23.98
C LEU A 124 6.75 2.73 -22.73
N GLY A 125 7.66 3.52 -22.16
CA GLY A 125 7.41 4.34 -20.98
C GLY A 125 7.54 3.56 -19.68
N THR A 126 7.13 4.23 -18.60
CA THR A 126 7.15 3.69 -17.23
C THR A 126 5.74 3.64 -16.71
N VAL A 127 5.30 2.46 -16.29
CA VAL A 127 3.99 2.20 -15.70
C VAL A 127 4.12 2.12 -14.18
N ASN A 128 3.24 2.81 -13.47
CA ASN A 128 3.08 2.66 -12.03
C ASN A 128 1.81 1.84 -11.71
N LEU A 129 1.93 0.95 -10.74
CA LEU A 129 0.80 0.30 -10.06
C LEU A 129 0.54 1.08 -8.77
N HIS A 130 -0.60 1.77 -8.71
CA HIS A 130 -1.02 2.59 -7.58
C HIS A 130 -2.20 1.94 -6.84
N ALA A 131 -2.16 1.99 -5.52
CA ALA A 131 -3.13 1.31 -4.65
C ALA A 131 -4.35 2.19 -4.33
N SER A 132 -4.95 2.79 -5.35
CA SER A 132 -6.25 3.46 -5.29
C SER A 132 -6.95 3.46 -6.66
N LEU A 133 -8.21 3.86 -6.68
CA LEU A 133 -8.93 4.21 -7.90
C LEU A 133 -8.63 5.67 -8.26
N LEU A 134 -7.57 5.91 -9.03
CA LEU A 134 -7.24 7.26 -9.52
C LEU A 134 -8.41 7.84 -10.34
N PRO A 135 -8.65 9.14 -10.26
CA PRO A 135 -7.79 10.22 -9.74
C PRO A 135 -7.84 10.45 -8.23
N ASP A 136 -8.63 9.69 -7.48
CA ASP A 136 -8.70 9.83 -6.04
C ASP A 136 -7.54 9.13 -5.33
N TYR A 137 -7.13 9.67 -4.18
CA TYR A 137 -6.06 9.15 -3.31
C TYR A 137 -4.70 9.09 -3.98
N ARG A 138 -4.35 10.15 -4.77
CA ARG A 138 -2.98 10.39 -5.20
C ARG A 138 -2.09 10.62 -3.99
N GLY A 139 -0.86 10.06 -3.99
CA GLY A 139 0.13 10.30 -2.94
C GLY A 139 0.65 9.06 -2.26
N ALA A 140 1.17 9.23 -1.02
CA ALA A 140 2.03 8.25 -0.38
C ALA A 140 1.32 7.15 0.42
N ALA A 141 0.06 7.35 0.85
CA ALA A 141 -0.65 6.44 1.75
C ALA A 141 -2.11 6.17 1.34
N PRO A 142 -2.38 5.81 0.06
CA PRO A 142 -3.76 5.68 -0.45
C PRO A 142 -4.59 4.65 0.29
N ILE A 143 -4.00 3.54 0.71
CA ILE A 143 -4.67 2.45 1.44
C ILE A 143 -5.20 2.94 2.79
N ASN A 144 -4.34 3.62 3.56
CA ASN A 144 -4.69 4.12 4.87
C ASN A 144 -5.80 5.18 4.78
N TRP A 145 -5.60 6.18 3.92
CA TRP A 145 -6.54 7.28 3.78
C TRP A 145 -7.91 6.85 3.27
N ALA A 146 -7.99 5.84 2.39
CA ALA A 146 -9.28 5.31 1.95
C ALA A 146 -10.10 4.77 3.14
N ILE A 147 -9.47 4.03 4.06
CA ILE A 147 -10.16 3.50 5.24
C ILE A 147 -10.43 4.59 6.28
N MET A 148 -9.44 5.45 6.57
CA MET A 148 -9.61 6.55 7.53
C MET A 148 -10.77 7.48 7.14
N ASN A 149 -10.98 7.69 5.84
CA ASN A 149 -12.09 8.47 5.29
C ASN A 149 -13.42 7.69 5.21
N GLY A 150 -13.48 6.45 5.67
CA GLY A 150 -14.70 5.64 5.69
C GLY A 150 -15.18 5.19 4.32
N GLU A 151 -14.28 5.08 3.33
CA GLU A 151 -14.67 4.58 2.01
C GLU A 151 -15.18 3.14 2.09
N ARG A 152 -16.14 2.82 1.24
CA ARG A 152 -16.70 1.48 1.08
C ARG A 152 -16.04 0.69 -0.05
N CYS A 153 -15.19 1.34 -0.82
CA CYS A 153 -14.39 0.71 -1.86
C CYS A 153 -13.09 1.48 -2.08
N SER A 154 -12.09 0.76 -2.54
CA SER A 154 -10.85 1.25 -3.11
C SER A 154 -10.55 0.47 -4.39
N GLY A 155 -9.31 0.37 -4.78
CA GLY A 155 -8.88 -0.42 -5.91
C GLY A 155 -7.42 -0.21 -6.26
N VAL A 156 -7.07 -0.67 -7.43
CA VAL A 156 -5.73 -0.52 -7.99
C VAL A 156 -5.82 0.10 -9.38
N THR A 157 -4.83 0.89 -9.72
CA THR A 157 -4.73 1.57 -11.01
C THR A 157 -3.36 1.38 -11.61
N THR A 158 -3.28 1.00 -12.88
CA THR A 158 -2.05 1.09 -13.67
C THR A 158 -2.11 2.32 -14.56
N PHE A 159 -1.04 3.10 -14.61
CA PHE A 159 -0.96 4.33 -15.41
C PHE A 159 0.47 4.62 -15.86
N LEU A 160 0.62 5.37 -16.96
CA LEU A 160 1.91 5.85 -17.43
C LEU A 160 2.37 7.05 -16.62
N LEU A 161 3.64 7.05 -16.18
CA LEU A 161 4.22 8.18 -15.44
C LEU A 161 4.30 9.44 -16.34
N LYS A 162 4.07 10.58 -15.68
CA LYS A 162 4.27 11.94 -16.21
C LYS A 162 5.02 12.78 -15.17
N HIS A 163 5.25 14.06 -15.47
CA HIS A 163 5.95 14.98 -14.56
C HIS A 163 5.28 15.14 -13.18
N GLU A 164 3.97 15.26 -13.17
CA GLU A 164 3.21 15.44 -11.93
C GLU A 164 2.89 14.10 -11.27
N ILE A 165 2.91 14.09 -9.93
CA ILE A 165 2.70 12.87 -9.13
C ILE A 165 1.31 12.30 -9.39
N ASP A 166 1.28 11.03 -9.81
CA ASP A 166 0.08 10.20 -10.00
C ASP A 166 -0.98 10.82 -10.95
N THR A 167 -0.58 11.69 -11.88
CA THR A 167 -1.48 12.35 -12.85
C THR A 167 -1.45 11.76 -14.25
N GLY A 168 -0.63 10.75 -14.48
CA GLY A 168 -0.47 10.13 -15.79
C GLY A 168 -1.74 9.46 -16.33
N ASN A 169 -1.75 9.15 -17.63
CA ASN A 169 -2.90 8.51 -18.28
C ASN A 169 -3.11 7.12 -17.73
N LEU A 170 -4.36 6.82 -17.34
CA LEU A 170 -4.76 5.52 -16.82
C LEU A 170 -4.76 4.48 -17.95
N ILE A 171 -4.31 3.27 -17.61
CA ILE A 171 -4.36 2.12 -18.50
C ILE A 171 -5.51 1.21 -18.06
N PHE A 172 -5.47 0.70 -16.84
CA PHE A 172 -6.54 -0.13 -16.26
C PHE A 172 -6.77 0.20 -14.80
N GLN A 173 -7.97 -0.13 -14.34
CA GLN A 173 -8.35 -0.07 -12.94
C GLN A 173 -9.09 -1.36 -12.56
N GLU A 174 -8.95 -1.76 -11.30
CA GLU A 174 -9.73 -2.84 -10.71
C GLU A 174 -10.21 -2.42 -9.32
N ARG A 175 -11.51 -2.65 -9.04
CA ARG A 175 -12.16 -2.23 -7.82
C ARG A 175 -12.07 -3.31 -6.75
N VAL A 176 -11.92 -2.90 -5.49
CA VAL A 176 -11.92 -3.76 -4.30
C VAL A 176 -12.87 -3.17 -3.27
N GLU A 177 -13.80 -3.96 -2.76
CA GLU A 177 -14.73 -3.54 -1.71
C GLU A 177 -14.04 -3.50 -0.34
N ILE A 178 -14.39 -2.50 0.46
CA ILE A 178 -13.88 -2.33 1.83
C ILE A 178 -14.98 -2.76 2.80
N GLY A 179 -14.75 -3.86 3.49
CA GLY A 179 -15.66 -4.35 4.53
C GLY A 179 -15.75 -3.39 5.73
N PRO A 180 -16.85 -3.45 6.50
CA PRO A 180 -17.12 -2.47 7.58
C PRO A 180 -16.08 -2.49 8.70
N ASN A 181 -15.39 -3.61 8.91
CA ASN A 181 -14.35 -3.78 9.93
C ASN A 181 -12.96 -4.00 9.34
N MET A 182 -12.83 -3.96 7.99
CA MET A 182 -11.55 -4.20 7.30
C MET A 182 -10.49 -3.19 7.73
N THR A 183 -9.32 -3.68 8.09
CA THR A 183 -8.15 -2.88 8.43
C THR A 183 -7.34 -2.49 7.19
N ALA A 184 -6.45 -1.51 7.35
CA ALA A 184 -5.52 -1.15 6.27
C ALA A 184 -4.61 -2.32 5.86
N GLY A 185 -4.23 -3.19 6.80
CA GLY A 185 -3.43 -4.39 6.48
C GLY A 185 -4.19 -5.39 5.62
N GLU A 186 -5.46 -5.66 5.92
CA GLU A 186 -6.30 -6.55 5.11
C GLU A 186 -6.57 -5.98 3.71
N LEU A 187 -6.83 -4.67 3.62
CA LEU A 187 -6.99 -4.01 2.32
C LEU A 187 -5.68 -4.01 1.53
N HIS A 188 -4.53 -3.78 2.18
CA HIS A 188 -3.21 -3.88 1.57
C HIS A 188 -3.00 -5.22 0.88
N ASP A 189 -3.31 -6.33 1.56
CA ASP A 189 -3.13 -7.66 1.01
C ASP A 189 -4.05 -7.92 -0.18
N GLN A 190 -5.32 -7.51 -0.10
CA GLN A 190 -6.25 -7.64 -1.23
C GLN A 190 -5.80 -6.81 -2.45
N LEU A 191 -5.38 -5.56 -2.22
CA LEU A 191 -4.88 -4.69 -3.29
C LEU A 191 -3.56 -5.19 -3.90
N MET A 192 -2.70 -5.82 -3.10
CA MET A 192 -1.47 -6.45 -3.58
C MET A 192 -1.77 -7.58 -4.57
N TYR A 193 -2.70 -8.48 -4.24
CA TYR A 193 -3.08 -9.58 -5.14
C TYR A 193 -3.79 -9.07 -6.38
N THR A 194 -4.81 -8.23 -6.22
CA THR A 194 -5.54 -7.62 -7.33
C THR A 194 -4.63 -6.80 -8.24
N GLY A 195 -3.71 -6.05 -7.65
CA GLY A 195 -2.74 -5.23 -8.37
C GLY A 195 -1.74 -6.06 -9.16
N ALA A 196 -1.32 -7.20 -8.64
CA ALA A 196 -0.42 -8.09 -9.34
C ALA A 196 -1.07 -8.66 -10.63
N ASP A 197 -2.32 -9.10 -10.55
CA ASP A 197 -3.06 -9.58 -11.70
C ASP A 197 -3.32 -8.45 -12.72
N LEU A 198 -3.65 -7.24 -12.24
CA LEU A 198 -3.83 -6.06 -13.09
C LEU A 198 -2.52 -5.66 -13.79
N LEU A 199 -1.38 -5.76 -13.11
CA LEU A 199 -0.07 -5.45 -13.68
C LEU A 199 0.28 -6.40 -14.82
N VAL A 200 0.06 -7.71 -14.64
CA VAL A 200 0.25 -8.73 -15.70
C VAL A 200 -0.64 -8.43 -16.90
N LYS A 201 -1.93 -8.15 -16.69
CA LYS A 201 -2.89 -7.73 -17.74
C LYS A 201 -2.39 -6.49 -18.47
N THR A 202 -1.84 -5.53 -17.74
CA THR A 202 -1.31 -4.27 -18.31
C THR A 202 -0.12 -4.55 -19.22
N VAL A 203 0.85 -5.33 -18.76
CA VAL A 203 2.04 -5.68 -19.55
C VAL A 203 1.64 -6.50 -20.79
N GLU A 204 0.68 -7.41 -20.68
CA GLU A 204 0.14 -8.14 -21.83
C GLU A 204 -0.45 -7.18 -22.87
N ALA A 205 -1.31 -6.26 -22.46
CA ALA A 205 -1.95 -5.29 -23.33
C ALA A 205 -0.93 -4.37 -24.01
N MET A 206 0.08 -3.91 -23.28
CA MET A 206 1.17 -3.08 -23.81
C MET A 206 2.04 -3.85 -24.82
N THR A 207 2.31 -5.12 -24.59
CA THR A 207 3.06 -5.98 -25.54
C THR A 207 2.35 -6.11 -26.88
N VAL A 208 1.01 -6.16 -26.85
CA VAL A 208 0.18 -6.24 -28.06
C VAL A 208 -0.01 -4.83 -28.70
N GLY A 209 0.25 -3.77 -27.94
CA GLY A 209 0.02 -2.38 -28.40
C GLY A 209 -1.47 -2.00 -28.44
N ASN A 210 -2.33 -2.69 -27.67
CA ASN A 210 -3.76 -2.43 -27.59
C ASN A 210 -4.18 -2.21 -26.14
N TYR A 211 -4.07 -0.99 -25.66
CA TYR A 211 -4.47 -0.58 -24.33
C TYR A 211 -5.06 0.83 -24.34
N PRO A 212 -6.02 1.12 -23.45
CA PRO A 212 -6.58 2.47 -23.33
C PRO A 212 -5.56 3.42 -22.72
N LEU A 213 -5.72 4.70 -23.04
CA LEU A 213 -5.04 5.80 -22.36
C LEU A 213 -6.10 6.83 -22.00
N GLN A 214 -6.56 6.80 -20.76
CA GLN A 214 -7.61 7.68 -20.28
C GLN A 214 -6.99 8.83 -19.46
N ASP A 215 -7.29 10.06 -19.83
CA ASP A 215 -6.88 11.23 -19.06
C ASP A 215 -7.67 11.34 -17.76
N GLN A 216 -6.95 11.63 -16.67
CA GLN A 216 -7.57 11.72 -15.34
C GLN A 216 -8.42 12.97 -15.14
N ALA A 217 -8.10 14.07 -15.85
CA ALA A 217 -8.84 15.32 -15.71
C ALA A 217 -10.32 15.14 -16.11
N GLY A 218 -10.57 14.36 -17.17
CA GLY A 218 -11.93 14.03 -17.62
C GLY A 218 -12.75 13.26 -16.57
N LEU A 219 -12.10 12.44 -15.74
CA LEU A 219 -12.76 11.65 -14.69
C LEU A 219 -13.16 12.50 -13.47
N LEU A 220 -12.49 13.61 -13.23
CA LEU A 220 -12.80 14.52 -12.13
C LEU A 220 -14.10 15.28 -12.34
N ALA A 221 -14.52 15.51 -13.59
CA ALA A 221 -15.73 16.26 -13.92
C ALA A 221 -15.86 17.60 -13.17
N GLY A 222 -14.74 18.28 -12.92
CA GLY A 222 -14.67 19.58 -12.22
C GLY A 222 -14.59 19.49 -10.70
N ARG A 223 -14.60 18.31 -10.08
CA ARG A 223 -14.35 18.15 -8.63
C ARG A 223 -12.86 18.02 -8.32
N GLU A 224 -12.49 18.35 -7.11
CA GLU A 224 -11.14 18.11 -6.60
C GLU A 224 -10.95 16.62 -6.27
N PRO A 225 -9.76 16.04 -6.57
CA PRO A 225 -9.44 14.69 -6.16
C PRO A 225 -9.20 14.60 -4.66
N LYS A 226 -9.54 13.48 -4.05
CA LYS A 226 -9.11 13.17 -2.69
C LYS A 226 -7.60 12.90 -2.69
N HIS A 227 -6.90 13.41 -1.68
CA HIS A 227 -5.46 13.24 -1.55
C HIS A 227 -5.10 12.20 -0.50
N ALA A 228 -3.94 11.56 -0.66
CA ALA A 228 -3.38 10.59 0.28
C ALA A 228 -1.96 10.97 0.68
N PRO A 229 -1.77 12.06 1.45
CA PRO A 229 -0.45 12.52 1.85
C PRO A 229 0.25 11.48 2.73
N LYS A 230 1.56 11.67 2.90
CA LYS A 230 2.34 10.87 3.85
C LYS A 230 1.80 11.07 5.26
N ILE A 231 1.64 9.98 6.00
CA ILE A 231 1.20 9.97 7.39
C ILE A 231 2.40 10.19 8.30
N PHE A 232 2.33 11.21 9.15
CA PHE A 232 3.34 11.52 10.16
C PHE A 232 2.87 11.06 11.54
N LYS A 233 3.75 11.17 12.54
CA LYS A 233 3.46 10.70 13.90
C LYS A 233 2.23 11.38 14.50
N GLU A 234 2.09 12.66 14.23
CA GLU A 234 0.98 13.49 14.72
C GLU A 234 -0.36 13.01 14.15
N ASP A 235 -0.38 12.63 12.87
CA ASP A 235 -1.59 12.13 12.19
C ASP A 235 -2.07 10.77 12.74
N MET A 236 -1.22 10.07 13.48
CA MET A 236 -1.54 8.77 14.06
C MET A 236 -2.15 8.87 15.47
N LYS A 237 -2.11 10.06 16.10
CA LYS A 237 -2.69 10.25 17.42
C LYS A 237 -4.21 10.22 17.34
N VAL A 238 -4.85 9.41 18.19
CA VAL A 238 -6.31 9.35 18.25
C VAL A 238 -6.85 10.61 18.91
N ASP A 239 -7.73 11.30 18.22
CA ASP A 239 -8.53 12.39 18.77
C ASP A 239 -9.88 11.81 19.26
N TRP A 240 -10.00 11.64 20.56
CA TRP A 240 -11.18 11.08 21.20
C TRP A 240 -12.38 12.03 21.25
N THR A 241 -12.24 13.28 20.81
CA THR A 241 -13.33 14.26 20.73
C THR A 241 -14.18 14.12 19.47
N LEU A 242 -13.75 13.30 18.53
CA LEU A 242 -14.46 13.01 17.27
C LEU A 242 -15.57 11.96 17.50
N ASP A 243 -16.42 11.79 16.49
CA ASP A 243 -17.50 10.80 16.51
C ASP A 243 -16.97 9.36 16.41
N LEU A 244 -17.83 8.42 16.81
CA LEU A 244 -17.53 6.99 16.88
C LEU A 244 -16.98 6.42 15.58
N ASP A 245 -17.59 6.76 14.44
CA ASP A 245 -17.21 6.21 13.13
C ASP A 245 -15.86 6.77 12.66
N THR A 246 -15.62 8.05 12.86
CA THR A 246 -14.36 8.70 12.53
C THR A 246 -13.20 8.10 13.32
N ILE A 247 -13.35 7.93 14.63
CA ILE A 247 -12.34 7.31 15.50
C ILE A 247 -12.09 5.85 15.10
N PHE A 248 -13.15 5.08 14.87
CA PHE A 248 -13.03 3.68 14.48
C PHE A 248 -12.29 3.54 13.14
N ASN A 249 -12.67 4.34 12.15
CA ASN A 249 -12.03 4.36 10.83
C ASN A 249 -10.57 4.79 10.92
N HIS A 250 -10.25 5.78 11.75
CA HIS A 250 -8.88 6.22 12.00
C HIS A 250 -8.01 5.08 12.53
N ILE A 251 -8.48 4.37 13.57
CA ILE A 251 -7.72 3.28 14.18
C ILE A 251 -7.53 2.12 13.19
N ARG A 252 -8.60 1.64 12.56
CA ARG A 252 -8.50 0.51 11.61
C ARG A 252 -7.76 0.89 10.33
N GLY A 253 -7.80 2.15 9.92
CA GLY A 253 -7.07 2.69 8.77
C GLY A 253 -5.57 2.82 9.02
N LEU A 254 -5.13 2.80 10.27
CA LEU A 254 -3.73 2.78 10.68
C LEU A 254 -3.24 1.39 11.13
N SER A 255 -4.11 0.39 11.20
CA SER A 255 -3.77 -0.95 11.67
C SER A 255 -3.39 -1.91 10.52
N PRO A 256 -2.37 -2.75 10.69
CA PRO A 256 -1.43 -2.84 11.83
C PRO A 256 -0.29 -1.84 11.76
N PHE A 257 -0.14 -1.10 10.66
CA PHE A 257 0.94 -0.14 10.42
C PHE A 257 0.40 1.10 9.70
N PRO A 258 0.84 2.33 10.08
CA PRO A 258 1.88 2.67 11.07
C PRO A 258 1.42 2.58 12.54
N THR A 259 0.16 2.31 12.81
CA THR A 259 -0.50 2.08 14.09
C THR A 259 -0.93 3.38 14.78
N ALA A 260 -2.24 3.49 15.05
CA ALA A 260 -2.79 4.56 15.89
C ALA A 260 -2.23 4.52 17.30
N TRP A 261 -2.09 5.68 17.94
CA TRP A 261 -1.60 5.77 19.30
C TRP A 261 -2.37 6.81 20.12
N THR A 262 -2.35 6.62 21.43
CA THR A 262 -2.93 7.56 22.41
C THR A 262 -2.06 7.67 23.64
N GLU A 263 -2.40 8.60 24.51
CA GLU A 263 -1.79 8.79 25.82
C GLU A 263 -2.85 8.73 26.91
N PHE A 264 -2.53 8.03 27.98
CA PHE A 264 -3.29 8.07 29.23
C PHE A 264 -2.52 8.83 30.28
N ARG A 265 -3.18 9.74 30.99
CA ARG A 265 -2.59 10.55 32.03
C ARG A 265 -2.95 10.03 33.39
N ASN A 266 -1.95 9.75 34.23
CA ASN A 266 -2.18 9.36 35.62
C ASN A 266 -2.77 10.52 36.43
N LYS A 267 -3.92 10.31 37.05
CA LYS A 267 -4.69 11.33 37.78
C LYS A 267 -3.96 11.85 39.03
N LYS A 268 -3.08 11.02 39.63
CA LYS A 268 -2.36 11.32 40.87
C LYS A 268 -0.99 11.97 40.59
N THR A 269 -0.22 11.40 39.67
CA THR A 269 1.16 11.84 39.41
C THR A 269 1.24 12.83 38.25
N GLY A 270 0.25 12.88 37.36
CA GLY A 270 0.25 13.66 36.13
C GLY A 270 1.12 13.08 35.00
N GLU A 271 1.80 11.96 35.27
CA GLU A 271 2.61 11.28 34.25
C GLU A 271 1.75 10.70 33.12
N THR A 272 2.29 10.71 31.90
CA THR A 272 1.62 10.14 30.75
C THR A 272 2.26 8.82 30.32
N VAL A 273 1.43 7.88 29.89
CA VAL A 273 1.85 6.62 29.28
C VAL A 273 1.30 6.56 27.85
N SER A 274 2.16 6.23 26.90
CA SER A 274 1.77 6.10 25.49
C SER A 274 1.45 4.66 25.15
N LEU A 275 0.34 4.47 24.42
CA LEU A 275 -0.16 3.17 23.97
C LEU A 275 -0.41 3.20 22.46
N LYS A 276 -0.03 2.13 21.78
CA LYS A 276 -0.48 1.85 20.43
C LYS A 276 -1.75 1.01 20.46
N ILE A 277 -2.69 1.28 19.55
CA ILE A 277 -3.97 0.58 19.44
C ILE A 277 -4.01 -0.15 18.10
N PHE A 278 -4.18 -1.48 18.14
CA PHE A 278 -4.16 -2.32 16.93
C PHE A 278 -5.54 -2.80 16.51
N GLU A 279 -6.39 -3.15 17.47
CA GLU A 279 -7.71 -3.70 17.22
C GLU A 279 -8.73 -3.07 18.16
N THR A 280 -9.86 -2.66 17.58
CA THR A 280 -10.99 -2.11 18.33
C THR A 280 -12.30 -2.69 17.82
N GLU A 281 -13.31 -2.62 18.67
CA GLU A 281 -14.70 -2.90 18.33
C GLU A 281 -15.51 -1.61 18.49
N ARG A 282 -16.34 -1.32 17.50
CA ARG A 282 -17.25 -0.19 17.49
C ARG A 282 -18.62 -0.63 18.03
N ILE A 283 -19.07 -0.01 19.10
CA ILE A 283 -20.37 -0.30 19.76
C ILE A 283 -21.23 0.94 19.68
N VAL A 284 -22.27 0.92 18.84
CA VAL A 284 -23.25 2.01 18.74
C VAL A 284 -24.16 1.96 19.96
N LYS A 285 -24.08 2.95 20.83
CA LYS A 285 -24.85 3.03 22.05
C LYS A 285 -24.88 4.45 22.59
N GLU A 286 -26.06 5.05 22.67
CA GLU A 286 -26.21 6.28 23.43
C GLU A 286 -25.95 6.03 24.92
N HIS A 287 -25.13 6.85 25.53
CA HIS A 287 -24.74 6.69 26.94
C HIS A 287 -24.87 8.00 27.78
N GLY A 288 -25.05 9.16 27.14
CA GLY A 288 -25.21 10.45 27.82
C GLY A 288 -24.07 10.86 28.76
N LYS A 289 -22.89 10.22 28.61
CA LYS A 289 -21.69 10.47 29.41
C LYS A 289 -20.69 11.26 28.60
N GLU A 290 -19.84 12.01 29.30
CA GLU A 290 -18.69 12.69 28.69
C GLU A 290 -17.66 11.66 28.17
N VAL A 291 -16.79 12.12 27.26
CA VAL A 291 -15.67 11.35 26.74
C VAL A 291 -14.79 10.89 27.91
N GLY A 292 -14.48 9.58 27.96
CA GLY A 292 -13.69 9.04 29.05
C GLY A 292 -13.50 7.54 29.02
N LEU A 293 -12.65 7.06 29.92
CA LEU A 293 -12.35 5.65 30.07
C LEU A 293 -13.43 4.94 30.91
N SER A 294 -13.75 3.69 30.51
CA SER A 294 -14.64 2.79 31.25
C SER A 294 -14.06 1.37 31.22
N THR A 295 -14.04 0.69 32.36
CA THR A 295 -13.46 -0.65 32.49
C THR A 295 -14.05 -1.39 33.70
N ASP A 296 -13.98 -2.71 33.67
CA ASP A 296 -14.17 -3.57 34.84
C ASP A 296 -12.83 -4.01 35.50
N ASN A 297 -11.71 -3.48 34.99
CA ASN A 297 -10.33 -3.85 35.37
C ASN A 297 -9.97 -5.32 35.12
N LYS A 298 -10.73 -6.05 34.31
CA LYS A 298 -10.52 -7.48 34.03
C LYS A 298 -10.66 -7.86 32.58
N THR A 299 -11.79 -7.48 31.96
CA THR A 299 -12.20 -8.04 30.68
C THR A 299 -12.28 -7.02 29.54
N TYR A 300 -12.57 -5.75 29.85
CA TYR A 300 -12.71 -4.72 28.80
C TYR A 300 -12.07 -3.38 29.19
N LEU A 301 -11.67 -2.68 28.18
CA LEU A 301 -11.23 -1.27 28.21
C LEU A 301 -11.97 -0.52 27.09
N ASP A 302 -12.89 0.31 27.50
CA ASP A 302 -13.76 1.10 26.64
C ASP A 302 -13.39 2.58 26.72
N VAL A 303 -13.47 3.27 25.58
CA VAL A 303 -13.47 4.71 25.52
C VAL A 303 -14.88 5.15 25.09
N LEU A 304 -15.53 5.91 25.97
CA LEU A 304 -16.83 6.52 25.70
C LEU A 304 -16.60 7.74 24.80
N VAL A 305 -17.29 7.78 23.66
CA VAL A 305 -17.15 8.85 22.65
C VAL A 305 -18.53 9.27 22.14
N GLU A 306 -18.60 10.34 21.37
CA GLU A 306 -19.85 10.75 20.74
C GLU A 306 -20.40 9.64 19.83
N GLY A 307 -21.65 9.25 20.04
CA GLY A 307 -22.34 8.20 19.28
C GLY A 307 -22.10 6.78 19.74
N GLY A 308 -21.21 6.53 20.76
CA GLY A 308 -21.02 5.18 21.25
C GLY A 308 -19.73 4.91 22.03
N ILE A 309 -19.21 3.72 21.83
CA ILE A 309 -18.09 3.18 22.58
C ILE A 309 -17.06 2.59 21.61
N ILE A 310 -15.81 2.96 21.79
CA ILE A 310 -14.66 2.26 21.19
C ILE A 310 -14.11 1.30 22.23
N ARG A 311 -14.31 0.00 22.03
CA ARG A 311 -13.72 -1.06 22.86
C ARG A 311 -12.36 -1.43 22.33
N ILE A 312 -11.30 -1.23 23.11
CA ILE A 312 -9.94 -1.61 22.74
C ILE A 312 -9.79 -3.11 22.98
N LYS A 313 -9.43 -3.86 21.92
CA LYS A 313 -9.26 -5.32 21.96
C LYS A 313 -7.79 -5.71 22.06
N GLU A 314 -6.92 -4.95 21.37
CA GLU A 314 -5.50 -5.24 21.31
C GLU A 314 -4.68 -3.96 21.28
N LEU A 315 -3.67 -3.92 22.13
CA LEU A 315 -2.85 -2.73 22.36
C LEU A 315 -1.39 -3.07 22.66
N GLN A 316 -0.56 -2.04 22.69
CA GLN A 316 0.84 -2.14 23.10
C GLN A 316 1.23 -0.92 23.94
N LEU A 317 1.55 -1.13 25.20
CA LEU A 317 2.17 -0.13 26.05
C LEU A 317 3.61 0.12 25.60
N SER A 318 4.06 1.38 25.67
CA SER A 318 5.44 1.74 25.30
C SER A 318 6.47 0.86 26.04
N GLY A 319 7.40 0.28 25.29
CA GLY A 319 8.43 -0.62 25.82
C GLY A 319 7.97 -2.06 26.12
N LYS A 320 6.70 -2.41 25.91
CA LYS A 320 6.16 -3.76 26.10
C LYS A 320 5.84 -4.42 24.76
N LYS A 321 5.46 -5.72 24.77
CA LYS A 321 4.93 -6.43 23.59
C LYS A 321 3.47 -6.04 23.34
N ARG A 322 3.00 -6.27 22.13
CA ARG A 322 1.58 -6.25 21.75
C ARG A 322 0.83 -7.34 22.53
N MET A 323 -0.35 -7.02 23.07
CA MET A 323 -1.13 -7.91 23.92
C MET A 323 -2.62 -7.61 23.85
N LYS A 324 -3.45 -8.55 24.25
CA LYS A 324 -4.90 -8.36 24.40
C LYS A 324 -5.22 -7.54 25.65
N THR A 325 -6.39 -6.90 25.63
CA THR A 325 -6.85 -6.03 26.73
C THR A 325 -6.89 -6.75 28.07
N GLU A 326 -7.35 -8.00 28.13
CA GLU A 326 -7.40 -8.76 29.39
C GLU A 326 -5.99 -9.03 29.96
N GLU A 327 -4.98 -9.24 29.08
CA GLU A 327 -3.59 -9.41 29.52
C GLU A 327 -3.03 -8.08 30.06
N PHE A 328 -3.35 -6.97 29.39
CA PHE A 328 -2.95 -5.63 29.82
C PHE A 328 -3.52 -5.27 31.19
N LEU A 329 -4.82 -5.51 31.43
CA LEU A 329 -5.52 -5.16 32.66
C LEU A 329 -5.05 -5.97 33.88
N ARG A 330 -4.42 -7.13 33.70
CA ARG A 330 -3.81 -7.89 34.84
C ARG A 330 -2.63 -7.16 35.49
N GLY A 331 -1.96 -6.28 34.77
CA GLY A 331 -0.77 -5.59 35.24
C GLY A 331 -0.84 -4.06 35.18
N PHE A 332 -2.01 -3.51 34.82
CA PHE A 332 -2.18 -2.08 34.64
C PHE A 332 -3.52 -1.59 35.23
N HIS A 333 -3.44 -0.74 36.24
CA HIS A 333 -4.63 -0.18 36.93
C HIS A 333 -5.14 1.05 36.18
N ILE A 334 -5.99 0.85 35.19
CA ILE A 334 -6.49 1.89 34.30
C ILE A 334 -7.35 2.94 35.01
N GLU A 335 -7.97 2.62 36.14
CA GLU A 335 -8.77 3.53 36.96
C GLU A 335 -7.98 4.74 37.46
N ASP A 336 -6.66 4.60 37.62
CA ASP A 336 -5.77 5.70 37.99
C ASP A 336 -5.52 6.68 36.83
N TYR A 337 -6.05 6.42 35.65
CA TYR A 337 -5.73 7.20 34.43
C TYR A 337 -6.98 7.86 33.83
N SER A 338 -6.74 8.90 33.02
CA SER A 338 -7.71 9.58 32.15
C SER A 338 -7.14 9.71 30.74
N LEU A 339 -7.98 10.08 29.79
CA LEU A 339 -7.59 10.48 28.44
C LEU A 339 -6.86 11.81 28.44
#